data_6ac604ff0aae17789b7cad75d7947383
#
_entry.id   6ac604ff0aae17789b7cad75d7947383
#
_cell.length_a   1.000
_cell.length_b   1.000
_cell.length_c   1.000
_cell.angle_alpha   90.00
_cell.angle_beta   90.00
_cell.angle_gamma   90.00
#
_symmetry.space_group_name_H-M   'P 1'
#
loop_
_entity.id
_entity.type
_entity.pdbx_description
1 polymer ?
#
loop_
_entity_poly.entity_id
_entity_poly.type
_entity_poly.pdbx_seq_one_letter_code
_entity_poly.pdbx_strand_id
1 'polypeptide(L)'
;FFTWFDLLPPVSFVAPGTSPLATPATLVLPVLTLVGVTVGPATRMIRAGMQDALLSDPVAVARLNGIPEARVIRRYALRNALAPSIQVFALIAQYLVGGLLIVEELFGYPGIGKELVDAVTVHDNLEVQSVTMLLATFYVTVTIAADLLVMAVVPKLRTGGTS
;
A
#
# COMPACT_ATOMS: atom_id res chain seq x y z
N PHE A 1 -18.63 -13.14 -9.50
CA PHE A 1 -18.69 -13.96 -8.28
C PHE A 1 -20.11 -14.01 -7.71
N PHE A 2 -20.86 -12.90 -7.67
CA PHE A 2 -22.22 -12.92 -7.11
C PHE A 2 -23.25 -13.53 -8.07
N THR A 3 -23.08 -13.40 -9.38
CA THR A 3 -24.01 -13.94 -10.40
C THR A 3 -23.82 -15.43 -10.70
N TRP A 4 -22.66 -16.00 -10.39
CA TRP A 4 -22.34 -17.40 -10.75
C TRP A 4 -22.21 -18.32 -9.53
N PHE A 5 -21.89 -17.81 -8.37
CA PHE A 5 -21.62 -18.61 -7.18
C PHE A 5 -22.52 -18.31 -5.96
N ASP A 6 -23.30 -17.24 -5.98
CA ASP A 6 -24.18 -16.78 -4.85
C ASP A 6 -23.50 -16.79 -3.47
N LEU A 7 -22.16 -16.70 -3.45
CA LEU A 7 -21.36 -16.89 -2.24
C LEU A 7 -21.15 -15.60 -1.43
N LEU A 8 -21.34 -14.42 -2.04
CA LEU A 8 -21.04 -13.15 -1.41
C LEU A 8 -22.09 -12.09 -1.78
N PRO A 9 -22.55 -11.27 -0.82
CA PRO A 9 -23.52 -10.21 -1.09
C PRO A 9 -22.91 -9.15 -2.04
N PRO A 10 -23.66 -8.68 -3.04
CA PRO A 10 -23.18 -7.69 -4.01
C PRO A 10 -23.01 -6.29 -3.43
N VAL A 11 -23.63 -6.03 -2.28
CA VAL A 11 -23.62 -4.74 -1.59
C VAL A 11 -23.21 -4.95 -0.14
N SER A 12 -22.28 -4.13 0.34
CA SER A 12 -21.72 -4.23 1.70
C SER A 12 -22.48 -3.32 2.68
N PHE A 13 -23.82 -3.43 2.74
CA PHE A 13 -24.61 -2.68 3.71
C PHE A 13 -24.27 -3.12 5.14
N VAL A 14 -23.73 -2.19 5.91
CA VAL A 14 -23.55 -2.34 7.36
C VAL A 14 -24.70 -1.60 8.04
N ALA A 15 -25.50 -2.31 8.83
CA ALA A 15 -26.61 -1.67 9.55
C ALA A 15 -26.06 -0.62 10.55
N PRO A 16 -26.72 0.54 10.69
CA PRO A 16 -26.32 1.55 11.65
C PRO A 16 -26.17 0.96 13.07
N GLY A 17 -24.99 1.16 13.68
CA GLY A 17 -24.70 0.64 15.03
C GLY A 17 -24.12 -0.77 15.10
N THR A 18 -23.91 -1.47 13.98
CA THR A 18 -23.18 -2.74 13.94
C THR A 18 -21.72 -2.48 13.61
N SER A 19 -20.82 -3.18 14.32
CA SER A 19 -19.39 -3.13 14.02
C SER A 19 -19.12 -3.71 12.61
N PRO A 20 -18.32 -3.04 11.76
CA PRO A 20 -17.93 -3.57 10.44
C PRO A 20 -17.30 -4.96 10.49
N LEU A 21 -16.68 -5.30 11.61
CA LEU A 21 -16.05 -6.60 11.85
C LEU A 21 -17.04 -7.72 12.21
N ALA A 22 -18.30 -7.37 12.49
CA ALA A 22 -19.34 -8.36 12.84
C ALA A 22 -19.81 -9.18 11.61
N THR A 23 -19.63 -8.62 10.39
CA THR A 23 -20.01 -9.28 9.14
C THR A 23 -18.82 -9.33 8.17
N PRO A 24 -17.82 -10.21 8.39
CA PRO A 24 -16.63 -10.26 7.55
C PRO A 24 -16.93 -10.60 6.09
N ALA A 25 -18.03 -11.28 5.80
CA ALA A 25 -18.44 -11.61 4.43
C ALA A 25 -18.68 -10.37 3.55
N THR A 26 -19.14 -9.26 4.12
CA THR A 26 -19.37 -8.01 3.39
C THR A 26 -18.08 -7.28 3.01
N LEU A 27 -16.98 -7.55 3.73
CA LEU A 27 -15.66 -6.96 3.48
C LEU A 27 -14.86 -7.72 2.42
N VAL A 28 -15.20 -8.99 2.16
CA VAL A 28 -14.40 -9.85 1.28
C VAL A 28 -14.29 -9.28 -0.13
N LEU A 29 -15.40 -8.87 -0.74
CA LEU A 29 -15.41 -8.33 -2.11
C LEU A 29 -14.64 -6.99 -2.23
N PRO A 30 -14.90 -5.98 -1.39
CA PRO A 30 -14.12 -4.74 -1.39
C PRO A 30 -12.62 -4.98 -1.22
N VAL A 31 -12.25 -5.83 -0.25
CA VAL A 31 -10.84 -6.15 0.02
C VAL A 31 -10.20 -6.89 -1.16
N LEU A 32 -10.87 -7.89 -1.73
CA LEU A 32 -10.36 -8.62 -2.90
C LEU A 32 -10.16 -7.69 -4.11
N THR A 33 -11.05 -6.74 -4.30
CA THR A 33 -10.93 -5.74 -5.38
C THR A 33 -9.67 -4.90 -5.19
N LEU A 34 -9.45 -4.35 -4.00
CA LEU A 34 -8.25 -3.55 -3.67
C LEU A 34 -6.97 -4.38 -3.78
N VAL A 35 -6.97 -5.60 -3.25
CA VAL A 35 -5.84 -6.53 -3.36
C VAL A 35 -5.55 -6.88 -4.82
N GLY A 36 -6.57 -7.20 -5.61
CA GLY A 36 -6.41 -7.54 -7.03
C GLY A 36 -5.76 -6.44 -7.84
N VAL A 37 -6.13 -5.18 -7.59
CA VAL A 37 -5.57 -4.02 -8.28
C VAL A 37 -4.12 -3.74 -7.84
N THR A 38 -3.79 -3.97 -6.57
CA THR A 38 -2.49 -3.60 -5.99
C THR A 38 -1.42 -4.69 -6.10
N VAL A 39 -1.79 -5.97 -6.02
CA VAL A 39 -0.83 -7.10 -6.02
C VAL A 39 -0.01 -7.17 -7.29
N GLY A 40 -0.62 -6.95 -8.46
CA GLY A 40 0.08 -7.02 -9.74
C GLY A 40 1.21 -5.99 -9.87
N PRO A 41 0.94 -4.69 -9.74
CA PRO A 41 1.98 -3.65 -9.73
C PRO A 41 3.01 -3.84 -8.62
N ALA A 42 2.56 -4.14 -7.39
CA ALA A 42 3.42 -4.38 -6.24
C ALA A 42 4.46 -5.47 -6.52
N THR A 43 4.00 -6.62 -6.99
CA THR A 43 4.87 -7.76 -7.29
C THR A 43 5.91 -7.42 -8.35
N ARG A 44 5.51 -6.70 -9.41
CA ARG A 44 6.43 -6.27 -10.46
C ARG A 44 7.50 -5.32 -9.94
N MET A 45 7.12 -4.33 -9.15
CA MET A 45 8.06 -3.34 -8.62
C MET A 45 9.05 -3.95 -7.61
N ILE A 46 8.55 -4.79 -6.69
CA ILE A 46 9.41 -5.50 -5.72
C ILE A 46 10.38 -6.46 -6.44
N ARG A 47 9.89 -7.16 -7.47
CA ARG A 47 10.73 -8.05 -8.28
C ARG A 47 11.82 -7.28 -9.02
N ALA A 48 11.50 -6.13 -9.62
CA ALA A 48 12.49 -5.26 -10.27
C ALA A 48 13.55 -4.79 -9.28
N GLY A 49 13.15 -4.26 -8.12
CA GLY A 49 14.09 -3.83 -7.08
C GLY A 49 14.98 -4.97 -6.55
N MET A 50 14.47 -6.20 -6.48
CA MET A 50 15.29 -7.36 -6.12
C MET A 50 16.28 -7.75 -7.23
N GLN A 51 15.88 -7.66 -8.50
CA GLN A 51 16.77 -7.92 -9.64
C GLN A 51 17.92 -6.90 -9.66
N ASP A 52 17.64 -5.62 -9.49
CA ASP A 52 18.63 -4.56 -9.42
C ASP A 52 19.60 -4.77 -8.25
N ALA A 53 19.09 -5.17 -7.08
CA ALA A 53 19.92 -5.49 -5.93
C ALA A 53 20.85 -6.69 -6.17
N LEU A 54 20.39 -7.70 -6.91
CA LEU A 54 21.20 -8.88 -7.26
C LEU A 54 22.32 -8.58 -8.27
N LEU A 55 22.15 -7.54 -9.09
CA LEU A 55 23.14 -7.06 -10.06
C LEU A 55 24.10 -6.03 -9.46
N SER A 56 23.92 -5.63 -8.20
CA SER A 56 24.74 -4.61 -7.54
C SER A 56 26.17 -5.09 -7.26
N ASP A 57 27.12 -4.15 -7.27
CA ASP A 57 28.56 -4.42 -7.01
C ASP A 57 28.82 -5.19 -5.70
N PRO A 58 28.15 -4.88 -4.56
CA PRO A 58 28.35 -5.64 -3.32
C PRO A 58 28.01 -7.11 -3.45
N VAL A 59 27.03 -7.45 -4.27
CA VAL A 59 26.65 -8.85 -4.54
C VAL A 59 27.67 -9.52 -5.44
N ALA A 60 28.15 -8.83 -6.48
CA ALA A 60 29.19 -9.33 -7.36
C ALA A 60 30.50 -9.63 -6.58
N VAL A 61 30.94 -8.71 -5.75
CA VAL A 61 32.13 -8.90 -4.89
C VAL A 61 31.95 -10.04 -3.89
N ALA A 62 30.77 -10.17 -3.29
CA ALA A 62 30.47 -11.27 -2.36
C ALA A 62 30.54 -12.64 -3.05
N ARG A 63 30.07 -12.75 -4.30
CA ARG A 63 30.18 -13.97 -5.11
C ARG A 63 31.63 -14.30 -5.48
N LEU A 64 32.40 -13.29 -5.87
CA LEU A 64 33.83 -13.47 -6.18
C LEU A 64 34.62 -13.96 -4.95
N ASN A 65 34.24 -13.57 -3.75
CA ASN A 65 34.81 -14.04 -2.49
C ASN A 65 34.36 -15.45 -2.07
N GLY A 66 33.60 -16.17 -2.91
CA GLY A 66 33.13 -17.53 -2.63
C GLY A 66 32.07 -17.65 -1.53
N ILE A 67 31.35 -16.55 -1.20
CA ILE A 67 30.29 -16.60 -0.20
C ILE A 67 29.11 -17.42 -0.74
N PRO A 68 28.56 -18.36 0.04
CA PRO A 68 27.41 -19.17 -0.40
C PRO A 68 26.22 -18.32 -0.84
N GLU A 69 25.57 -18.68 -1.96
CA GLU A 69 24.52 -17.89 -2.60
C GLU A 69 23.37 -17.53 -1.63
N ALA A 70 22.95 -18.45 -0.77
CA ALA A 70 21.94 -18.20 0.25
C ALA A 70 22.32 -17.04 1.21
N ARG A 71 23.60 -16.91 1.53
CA ARG A 71 24.14 -15.83 2.38
C ARG A 71 24.24 -14.52 1.59
N VAL A 72 24.62 -14.60 0.32
CA VAL A 72 24.64 -13.44 -0.60
C VAL A 72 23.24 -12.85 -0.72
N ILE A 73 22.23 -13.66 -0.97
CA ILE A 73 20.84 -13.21 -1.09
C ILE A 73 20.35 -12.58 0.23
N ARG A 74 20.50 -13.28 1.37
CA ARG A 74 19.94 -12.78 2.65
C ARG A 74 20.65 -11.55 3.20
N ARG A 75 21.97 -11.43 3.04
CA ARG A 75 22.76 -10.41 3.73
C ARG A 75 23.11 -9.23 2.84
N TYR A 76 23.24 -9.44 1.53
CA TYR A 76 23.64 -8.40 0.59
C TYR A 76 22.48 -7.96 -0.29
N ALA A 77 21.86 -8.87 -1.05
CA ALA A 77 20.80 -8.51 -1.98
C ALA A 77 19.52 -8.04 -1.26
N LEU A 78 19.00 -8.82 -0.32
CA LEU A 78 17.76 -8.49 0.39
C LEU A 78 17.86 -7.16 1.14
N ARG A 79 18.98 -6.90 1.81
CA ARG A 79 19.18 -5.64 2.52
C ARG A 79 19.16 -4.42 1.58
N ASN A 80 19.73 -4.56 0.39
CA ASN A 80 19.73 -3.49 -0.61
C ASN A 80 18.35 -3.34 -1.28
N ALA A 81 17.61 -4.44 -1.42
CA ALA A 81 16.25 -4.41 -1.98
C ALA A 81 15.19 -3.87 -1.00
N LEU A 82 15.46 -3.84 0.31
CA LEU A 82 14.49 -3.35 1.30
C LEU A 82 14.14 -1.87 1.12
N ALA A 83 15.10 -1.01 0.79
CA ALA A 83 14.85 0.41 0.60
C ALA A 83 13.82 0.68 -0.52
N PRO A 84 14.04 0.22 -1.76
CA PRO A 84 13.04 0.39 -2.81
C PRO A 84 11.72 -0.32 -2.48
N SER A 85 11.74 -1.46 -1.77
CA SER A 85 10.52 -2.16 -1.37
C SER A 85 9.66 -1.34 -0.39
N ILE A 86 10.27 -0.67 0.59
CA ILE A 86 9.55 0.22 1.52
C ILE A 86 8.87 1.36 0.76
N GLN A 87 9.56 1.97 -0.21
CA GLN A 87 8.97 3.02 -1.04
C GLN A 87 7.80 2.52 -1.88
N VAL A 88 7.89 1.28 -2.40
CA VAL A 88 6.78 0.64 -3.11
C VAL A 88 5.57 0.45 -2.19
N PHE A 89 5.77 0.01 -0.94
CA PHE A 89 4.68 -0.10 0.02
C PHE A 89 4.03 1.25 0.36
N ALA A 90 4.83 2.32 0.49
CA ALA A 90 4.29 3.66 0.67
C ALA A 90 3.43 4.11 -0.52
N LEU A 91 3.93 3.88 -1.73
CA LEU A 91 3.20 4.17 -2.96
C LEU A 91 1.88 3.39 -3.04
N ILE A 92 1.89 2.10 -2.70
CA ILE A 92 0.68 1.26 -2.66
C ILE A 92 -0.31 1.80 -1.62
N ALA A 93 0.14 2.19 -0.44
CA ALA A 93 -0.73 2.78 0.58
C ALA A 93 -1.41 4.06 0.07
N GLN A 94 -0.71 4.88 -0.70
CA GLN A 94 -1.27 6.06 -1.34
C GLN A 94 -2.33 5.71 -2.41
N TYR A 95 -2.04 4.73 -3.26
CA TYR A 95 -3.02 4.23 -4.24
C TYR A 95 -4.26 3.62 -3.58
N LEU A 96 -4.09 2.95 -2.43
CA LEU A 96 -5.20 2.38 -1.68
C LEU A 96 -6.15 3.46 -1.15
N VAL A 97 -5.64 4.61 -0.72
CA VAL A 97 -6.49 5.73 -0.29
C VAL A 97 -7.41 6.20 -1.42
N GLY A 98 -6.88 6.40 -2.62
CA GLY A 98 -7.70 6.77 -3.79
C GLY A 98 -8.64 5.66 -4.24
N GLY A 99 -8.17 4.40 -4.25
CA GLY A 99 -8.97 3.24 -4.61
C GLY A 99 -10.10 2.95 -3.61
N LEU A 100 -9.86 3.22 -2.33
CA LEU A 100 -10.83 3.04 -1.26
C LEU A 100 -12.09 3.90 -1.47
N LEU A 101 -11.92 5.18 -1.87
CA LEU A 101 -13.00 6.09 -2.21
C LEU A 101 -13.97 5.47 -3.23
N ILE A 102 -13.42 4.94 -4.31
CA ILE A 102 -14.20 4.34 -5.41
C ILE A 102 -14.88 3.04 -4.95
N VAL A 103 -14.16 2.23 -4.18
CA VAL A 103 -14.67 0.93 -3.70
C VAL A 103 -15.77 1.12 -2.66
N GLU A 104 -15.63 2.07 -1.74
CA GLU A 104 -16.65 2.39 -0.74
C GLU A 104 -17.94 2.86 -1.40
N GLU A 105 -17.85 3.75 -2.39
CA GLU A 105 -19.00 4.21 -3.15
C GLU A 105 -19.65 3.07 -3.95
N LEU A 106 -18.85 2.28 -4.66
CA LEU A 106 -19.35 1.21 -5.54
C LEU A 106 -20.07 0.10 -4.75
N PHE A 107 -19.54 -0.27 -3.57
CA PHE A 107 -20.11 -1.31 -2.73
C PHE A 107 -21.11 -0.78 -1.68
N GLY A 108 -21.33 0.55 -1.62
CA GLY A 108 -22.21 1.20 -0.64
C GLY A 108 -21.70 1.02 0.79
N TYR A 109 -20.38 0.88 0.99
CA TYR A 109 -19.78 0.69 2.29
C TYR A 109 -19.68 2.04 3.03
N PRO A 110 -20.15 2.15 4.28
CA PRO A 110 -20.05 3.39 5.05
C PRO A 110 -18.59 3.62 5.49
N GLY A 111 -17.86 4.42 4.73
CA GLY A 111 -16.47 4.77 4.97
C GLY A 111 -16.21 6.25 4.68
N ILE A 112 -14.96 6.69 4.96
CA ILE A 112 -14.53 8.08 4.78
C ILE A 112 -14.68 8.55 3.32
N GLY A 113 -14.49 7.63 2.37
CA GLY A 113 -14.63 7.93 0.97
C GLY A 113 -16.08 8.21 0.56
N LYS A 114 -16.99 7.39 1.06
CA LYS A 114 -18.42 7.59 0.83
C LYS A 114 -18.90 8.90 1.46
N GLU A 115 -18.51 9.20 2.70
CA GLU A 115 -18.81 10.50 3.35
C GLU A 115 -18.33 11.69 2.50
N LEU A 116 -17.13 11.59 1.91
CA LEU A 116 -16.62 12.65 1.02
C LEU A 116 -17.50 12.81 -0.23
N VAL A 117 -17.93 11.72 -0.87
CA VAL A 117 -18.79 11.77 -2.05
C VAL A 117 -20.16 12.34 -1.69
N ASP A 118 -20.73 11.92 -0.58
CA ASP A 118 -22.03 12.40 -0.07
C ASP A 118 -21.94 13.90 0.24
N ALA A 119 -20.88 14.37 0.93
CA ALA A 119 -20.65 15.79 1.23
C ALA A 119 -20.50 16.65 -0.05
N VAL A 120 -19.82 16.15 -1.07
CA VAL A 120 -19.71 16.82 -2.37
C VAL A 120 -21.09 16.92 -3.04
N THR A 121 -21.88 15.87 -2.96
CA THR A 121 -23.21 15.82 -3.60
C THR A 121 -24.18 16.84 -2.99
N VAL A 122 -24.13 17.01 -1.67
CA VAL A 122 -24.96 18.01 -0.96
C VAL A 122 -24.34 19.41 -0.90
N HIS A 123 -23.16 19.59 -1.50
CA HIS A 123 -22.40 20.85 -1.52
C HIS A 123 -22.00 21.37 -0.13
N ASP A 124 -21.76 20.47 0.83
CA ASP A 124 -21.26 20.85 2.15
C ASP A 124 -19.74 21.09 2.09
N ASN A 125 -19.37 22.34 1.83
CA ASN A 125 -17.98 22.74 1.70
C ASN A 125 -17.15 22.52 2.99
N LEU A 126 -17.79 22.61 4.17
CA LEU A 126 -17.08 22.44 5.44
C LEU A 126 -16.70 20.97 5.65
N GLU A 127 -17.63 20.07 5.37
CA GLU A 127 -17.40 18.63 5.47
C GLU A 127 -16.37 18.16 4.44
N VAL A 128 -16.50 18.59 3.17
CA VAL A 128 -15.54 18.30 2.11
C VAL A 128 -14.11 18.73 2.51
N GLN A 129 -13.95 19.95 3.05
CA GLN A 129 -12.64 20.43 3.49
C GLN A 129 -12.08 19.61 4.65
N SER A 130 -12.94 19.29 5.64
CA SER A 130 -12.53 18.52 6.82
C SER A 130 -12.05 17.13 6.46
N VAL A 131 -12.82 16.41 5.65
CA VAL A 131 -12.49 15.04 5.21
C VAL A 131 -11.25 15.05 4.30
N THR A 132 -11.16 15.99 3.38
CA THR A 132 -9.99 16.13 2.50
C THR A 132 -8.72 16.42 3.30
N MET A 133 -8.79 17.29 4.32
CA MET A 133 -7.65 17.61 5.18
C MET A 133 -7.20 16.41 6.01
N LEU A 134 -8.15 15.60 6.48
CA LEU A 134 -7.87 14.35 7.19
C LEU A 134 -7.14 13.35 6.28
N LEU A 135 -7.64 13.14 5.07
CA LEU A 135 -7.01 12.25 4.07
C LEU A 135 -5.61 12.74 3.67
N ALA A 136 -5.44 14.05 3.45
CA ALA A 136 -4.15 14.65 3.13
C ALA A 136 -3.15 14.47 4.28
N THR A 137 -3.57 14.66 5.52
CA THR A 137 -2.74 14.45 6.72
C THR A 137 -2.31 12.99 6.83
N PHE A 138 -3.22 12.07 6.62
CA PHE A 138 -2.91 10.63 6.59
C PHE A 138 -1.87 10.30 5.51
N TYR A 139 -2.09 10.80 4.29
CA TYR A 139 -1.19 10.61 3.16
C TYR A 139 0.24 11.11 3.45
N VAL A 140 0.37 12.34 3.97
CA VAL A 140 1.66 12.93 4.33
C VAL A 140 2.33 12.13 5.45
N THR A 141 1.55 11.71 6.45
CA THR A 141 2.08 10.91 7.57
C THR A 141 2.64 9.57 7.10
N VAL A 142 1.93 8.87 6.22
CA VAL A 142 2.40 7.59 5.63
C VAL A 142 3.69 7.80 4.83
N THR A 143 3.76 8.88 4.05
CA THR A 143 4.96 9.21 3.26
C THR A 143 6.16 9.48 4.17
N ILE A 144 6.00 10.34 5.17
CA ILE A 144 7.08 10.65 6.12
C ILE A 144 7.52 9.40 6.89
N ALA A 145 6.57 8.57 7.34
CA ALA A 145 6.89 7.32 8.02
C ALA A 145 7.70 6.36 7.13
N ALA A 146 7.33 6.24 5.86
CA ALA A 146 8.08 5.43 4.89
C ALA A 146 9.50 5.96 4.67
N ASP A 147 9.67 7.27 4.51
CA ASP A 147 10.98 7.90 4.33
C ASP A 147 11.88 7.70 5.56
N LEU A 148 11.31 7.83 6.77
CA LEU A 148 12.02 7.55 8.02
C LEU A 148 12.44 6.08 8.13
N LEU A 149 11.58 5.15 7.71
CA LEU A 149 11.91 3.72 7.67
C LEU A 149 13.03 3.43 6.68
N VAL A 150 13.01 4.04 5.49
CA VAL A 150 14.11 3.90 4.52
C VAL A 150 15.41 4.41 5.10
N MET A 151 15.42 5.59 5.72
CA MET A 151 16.61 6.13 6.37
C MET A 151 17.15 5.25 7.52
N ALA A 152 16.25 4.59 8.25
CA ALA A 152 16.63 3.68 9.33
C ALA A 152 17.23 2.36 8.81
N VAL A 153 16.68 1.84 7.71
CA VAL A 153 17.10 0.54 7.13
C VAL A 153 18.37 0.67 6.28
N VAL A 154 18.57 1.82 5.63
CA VAL A 154 19.74 2.08 4.75
C VAL A 154 20.54 3.29 5.25
N PRO A 155 21.40 3.09 6.26
CA PRO A 155 22.20 4.17 6.84
C PRO A 155 23.17 4.85 5.85
N LYS A 156 23.47 4.23 4.70
CA LYS A 156 24.33 4.82 3.65
C LYS A 156 23.73 6.06 2.96
N LEU A 157 22.41 6.24 2.99
CA LEU A 157 21.78 7.46 2.50
C LEU A 157 21.96 8.67 3.45
N ARG A 158 22.40 8.40 4.67
CA ARG A 158 22.68 9.42 5.70
C ARG A 158 24.03 10.13 5.47
N THR A 159 24.91 9.58 4.65
CA THR A 159 26.23 10.12 4.29
C THR A 159 26.30 10.49 2.81
N GLY A 160 25.22 10.92 2.19
CA GLY A 160 25.18 11.53 0.87
C GLY A 160 25.79 12.93 0.90
N GLY A 161 27.09 12.97 1.03
CA GLY A 161 27.86 14.19 0.94
C GLY A 161 29.17 13.92 0.23
N THR A 162 29.36 14.61 -0.84
CA THR A 162 30.65 15.03 -1.39
C THR A 162 31.69 13.97 -1.71
N SER A 163 31.77 13.59 -2.94
CA SER A 163 33.03 13.68 -3.72
C SER A 163 32.70 13.68 -5.20
#